data_dafa9b81a635f071b37237709dbbb900
#
_entry.id   dafa9b81a635f071b37237709dbbb900
#
_cell.length_a   1.000
_cell.length_b   1.000
_cell.length_c   1.000
_cell.angle_alpha   90.00
_cell.angle_beta   90.00
_cell.angle_gamma   90.00
#
_symmetry.space_group_name_H-M   'P 1'
#
loop_
_entity.id
_entity.type
_entity.pdbx_description
1 polymer ?
#
loop_
_entity_poly.entity_id
_entity_poly.type
_entity_poly.pdbx_seq_one_letter_code
_entity_poly.pdbx_strand_id
1 'polypeptide(L)'
;MTPLYSNYGKDRLFYFRMAMVAIGAVTIFRLFYISMLPLTSDEAYFWVCSRHPALSYYDTPPMVPWLIAAASGMLGNTEFAVRLLSPVFMALSAILIFFLSREVSGGGDKPAFFSAFMLLSIPGYAFAGLLSGVESPLIFFYTLSLYLIYMAVQRKKDFYWIAAGLATGLGFLSKYLILFI
;
A
#
# COMPACT_ATOMS: atom_id res chain seq x y z
N MET A 1 -41.12 -7.44 -14.80
CA MET A 1 -39.87 -6.69 -14.47
C MET A 1 -39.00 -7.57 -13.61
N THR A 2 -37.84 -7.90 -14.09
CA THR A 2 -37.08 -9.14 -13.88
C THR A 2 -36.29 -9.19 -12.56
N PRO A 3 -36.18 -10.38 -11.90
CA PRO A 3 -35.42 -10.59 -10.65
C PRO A 3 -33.88 -10.39 -10.78
N LEU A 4 -33.37 -10.15 -11.98
CA LEU A 4 -31.95 -9.95 -12.27
C LEU A 4 -31.35 -8.69 -11.64
N TYR A 5 -32.14 -7.62 -11.48
CA TYR A 5 -31.65 -6.37 -10.88
C TYR A 5 -31.47 -6.43 -9.36
N SER A 6 -32.23 -7.27 -8.67
CA SER A 6 -32.16 -7.44 -7.20
C SER A 6 -30.89 -8.19 -6.77
N ASN A 7 -30.37 -9.11 -7.58
CA ASN A 7 -29.17 -9.86 -7.27
C ASN A 7 -27.88 -9.03 -7.47
N TYR A 8 -27.87 -8.13 -8.45
CA TYR A 8 -26.70 -7.31 -8.76
C TYR A 8 -26.25 -6.42 -7.59
N GLY A 9 -27.19 -5.86 -6.84
CA GLY A 9 -26.88 -5.04 -5.66
C GLY A 9 -26.37 -5.85 -4.46
N LYS A 10 -26.90 -7.06 -4.26
CA LYS A 10 -26.48 -7.97 -3.19
C LYS A 10 -25.09 -8.52 -3.44
N ASP A 11 -24.77 -8.88 -4.68
CA ASP A 11 -23.47 -9.38 -5.09
C ASP A 11 -22.37 -8.30 -4.93
N ARG A 12 -22.67 -7.03 -5.26
CA ARG A 12 -21.74 -5.92 -5.04
C ARG A 12 -21.36 -5.76 -3.58
N LEU A 13 -22.35 -5.65 -2.68
CA LEU A 13 -22.09 -5.48 -1.25
C LEU A 13 -21.36 -6.69 -0.65
N PHE A 14 -21.63 -7.88 -1.15
CA PHE A 14 -20.97 -9.12 -0.73
C PHE A 14 -19.47 -9.09 -1.05
N TYR A 15 -19.07 -8.84 -2.30
CA TYR A 15 -17.65 -8.80 -2.69
C TYR A 15 -16.89 -7.64 -2.05
N PHE A 16 -17.53 -6.48 -1.87
CA PHE A 16 -16.95 -5.37 -1.13
C PHE A 16 -16.63 -5.77 0.32
N ARG A 17 -17.61 -6.34 1.02
CA ARG A 17 -17.42 -6.81 2.40
C ARG A 17 -16.34 -7.89 2.49
N MET A 18 -16.34 -8.85 1.59
CA MET A 18 -15.30 -9.88 1.53
C MET A 18 -13.90 -9.28 1.34
N ALA A 19 -13.76 -8.29 0.45
CA ALA A 19 -12.48 -7.60 0.25
C ALA A 19 -12.02 -6.93 1.54
N MET A 20 -12.88 -6.15 2.19
CA MET A 20 -12.52 -5.44 3.42
C MET A 20 -12.19 -6.40 4.57
N VAL A 21 -12.93 -7.49 4.71
CA VAL A 21 -12.66 -8.54 5.70
C VAL A 21 -11.32 -9.23 5.41
N ALA A 22 -11.04 -9.59 4.16
CA ALA A 22 -9.78 -10.22 3.77
C ALA A 22 -8.57 -9.28 4.01
N ILE A 23 -8.68 -8.01 3.60
CA ILE A 23 -7.64 -7.01 3.85
C ILE A 23 -7.42 -6.83 5.36
N GLY A 24 -8.50 -6.69 6.13
CA GLY A 24 -8.42 -6.53 7.58
C GLY A 24 -7.80 -7.75 8.26
N ALA A 25 -8.24 -8.95 7.92
CA ALA A 25 -7.71 -10.20 8.50
C ALA A 25 -6.21 -10.39 8.22
N VAL A 26 -5.78 -10.17 6.96
CA VAL A 26 -4.37 -10.25 6.58
C VAL A 26 -3.55 -9.17 7.28
N THR A 27 -4.08 -7.96 7.41
CA THR A 27 -3.37 -6.88 8.09
C THR A 27 -3.22 -7.15 9.58
N ILE A 28 -4.28 -7.60 10.26
CA ILE A 28 -4.22 -7.99 11.69
C ILE A 28 -3.23 -9.14 11.90
N PHE A 29 -3.26 -10.15 11.04
CA PHE A 29 -2.28 -11.25 11.07
C PHE A 29 -0.86 -10.73 10.94
N ARG A 30 -0.58 -9.85 9.97
CA ARG A 30 0.74 -9.24 9.76
C ARG A 30 1.18 -8.43 10.97
N LEU A 31 0.30 -7.58 11.52
CA LEU A 31 0.60 -6.75 12.70
C LEU A 31 0.96 -7.61 13.92
N PHE A 32 0.30 -8.76 14.09
CA PHE A 32 0.65 -9.71 15.13
C PHE A 32 2.00 -10.39 14.85
N TYR A 33 2.22 -10.83 13.61
CA TYR A 33 3.38 -11.61 13.23
C TYR A 33 4.69 -10.81 13.22
N ILE A 34 4.65 -9.51 12.83
CA ILE A 34 5.85 -8.66 12.76
C ILE A 34 6.53 -8.44 14.12
N SER A 35 5.79 -8.57 15.23
CA SER A 35 6.34 -8.45 16.57
C SER A 35 7.12 -9.67 17.05
N MET A 36 7.01 -10.80 16.33
CA MET A 36 7.62 -12.09 16.72
C MET A 36 8.95 -12.38 16.01
N LEU A 37 9.26 -11.62 14.97
CA LEU A 37 10.45 -11.87 14.15
C LEU A 37 11.60 -10.93 14.54
N PRO A 38 12.85 -11.42 14.67
CA PRO A 38 14.01 -10.56 14.78
C PRO A 38 14.18 -9.73 13.50
N LEU A 39 14.85 -8.56 13.62
CA LEU A 39 15.15 -7.71 12.46
C LEU A 39 16.09 -8.42 11.50
N THR A 40 15.85 -8.26 10.22
CA THR A 40 16.79 -8.65 9.15
C THR A 40 17.93 -7.64 9.07
N SER A 41 19.02 -7.99 8.37
CA SER A 41 20.17 -7.10 8.16
C SER A 41 19.76 -5.76 7.51
N ASP A 42 18.87 -5.82 6.50
CA ASP A 42 18.40 -4.64 5.79
C ASP A 42 17.54 -3.74 6.69
N GLU A 43 16.68 -4.34 7.51
CA GLU A 43 15.86 -3.59 8.46
C GLU A 43 16.70 -2.93 9.55
N ALA A 44 17.73 -3.62 10.04
CA ALA A 44 18.68 -3.06 10.99
C ALA A 44 19.44 -1.87 10.36
N TYR A 45 19.84 -1.99 9.10
CA TYR A 45 20.45 -0.89 8.34
C TYR A 45 19.51 0.32 8.25
N PHE A 46 18.25 0.14 7.82
CA PHE A 46 17.26 1.22 7.77
C PHE A 46 16.98 1.83 9.14
N TRP A 47 16.97 1.01 10.19
CA TRP A 47 16.83 1.51 11.56
C TRP A 47 18.01 2.39 11.97
N VAL A 48 19.26 2.00 11.68
CA VAL A 48 20.44 2.83 11.92
C VAL A 48 20.34 4.14 11.15
N CYS A 49 19.98 4.09 9.86
CA CYS A 49 19.75 5.29 9.04
C CYS A 49 18.67 6.20 9.65
N SER A 50 17.61 5.63 10.22
CA SER A 50 16.53 6.39 10.86
C SER A 50 16.95 7.18 12.08
N ARG A 51 18.08 6.81 12.72
CA ARG A 51 18.67 7.55 13.85
C ARG A 51 19.45 8.79 13.42
N HIS A 52 19.74 8.90 12.13
CA HIS A 52 20.47 10.02 11.52
C HIS A 52 19.67 10.54 10.31
N PRO A 53 18.53 11.26 10.53
CA PRO A 53 17.68 11.72 9.44
C PRO A 53 18.45 12.59 8.44
N ALA A 54 18.42 12.18 7.17
CA ALA A 54 19.06 12.86 6.06
C ALA A 54 18.10 12.92 4.86
N LEU A 55 18.38 13.78 3.89
CA LEU A 55 17.58 13.88 2.65
C LEU A 55 17.92 12.78 1.65
N SER A 56 19.04 12.08 1.84
CA SER A 56 19.48 10.93 1.05
C SER A 56 20.47 10.11 1.84
N TYR A 57 20.60 8.83 1.53
CA TYR A 57 21.60 7.93 2.06
C TYR A 57 22.43 7.37 0.89
N TYR A 58 23.55 6.68 1.21
CA TYR A 58 24.52 6.25 0.21
C TYR A 58 23.88 5.39 -0.90
N ASP A 59 23.01 4.47 -0.56
CA ASP A 59 22.45 3.46 -1.47
C ASP A 59 20.91 3.45 -1.53
N THR A 60 20.24 4.30 -0.74
CA THR A 60 18.78 4.24 -0.62
C THR A 60 18.16 5.64 -0.46
N PRO A 61 17.00 5.87 -1.08
CA PRO A 61 16.19 7.04 -0.83
C PRO A 61 15.67 7.11 0.62
N PRO A 62 15.27 8.30 1.11
CA PRO A 62 15.09 8.56 2.54
C PRO A 62 13.75 8.09 3.12
N MET A 63 12.77 7.67 2.32
CA MET A 63 11.40 7.40 2.77
C MET A 63 11.35 6.37 3.90
N VAL A 64 12.00 5.22 3.74
CA VAL A 64 11.95 4.14 4.74
C VAL A 64 12.59 4.57 6.06
N PRO A 65 13.81 5.13 6.11
CA PRO A 65 14.36 5.70 7.34
C PRO A 65 13.45 6.75 8.00
N TRP A 66 12.82 7.65 7.24
CA TRP A 66 11.90 8.65 7.80
C TRP A 66 10.65 8.01 8.42
N LEU A 67 10.10 6.99 7.78
CA LEU A 67 8.95 6.25 8.27
C LEU A 67 9.28 5.50 9.57
N ILE A 68 10.46 4.86 9.62
CA ILE A 68 10.94 4.19 10.83
C ILE A 68 11.20 5.21 11.94
N ALA A 69 11.82 6.36 11.63
CA ALA A 69 12.05 7.41 12.61
C ALA A 69 10.75 7.91 13.24
N ALA A 70 9.72 8.15 12.39
CA ALA A 70 8.40 8.58 12.86
C ALA A 70 7.73 7.52 13.74
N ALA A 71 7.71 6.26 13.31
CA ALA A 71 7.09 5.17 14.07
C ALA A 71 7.83 4.90 15.39
N SER A 72 9.17 4.85 15.36
CA SER A 72 10.00 4.65 16.56
C SER A 72 9.93 5.82 17.53
N GLY A 73 9.75 7.04 17.04
CA GLY A 73 9.54 8.22 17.88
C GLY A 73 8.22 8.18 18.67
N MET A 74 7.21 7.50 18.15
CA MET A 74 5.89 7.35 18.78
C MET A 74 5.77 6.11 19.66
N LEU A 75 6.36 4.99 19.24
CA LEU A 75 6.15 3.65 19.84
C LEU A 75 7.40 3.08 20.50
N GLY A 76 8.51 3.83 20.52
CA GLY A 76 9.79 3.35 21.02
C GLY A 76 10.55 2.49 20.00
N ASN A 77 11.79 2.12 20.39
CA ASN A 77 12.70 1.35 19.52
C ASN A 77 12.40 -0.15 19.66
N THR A 78 11.39 -0.62 18.97
CA THR A 78 10.97 -2.02 18.95
C THR A 78 10.93 -2.54 17.53
N GLU A 79 11.06 -3.85 17.31
CA GLU A 79 10.90 -4.50 16.01
C GLU A 79 9.52 -4.20 15.40
N PHE A 80 8.51 -4.11 16.25
CA PHE A 80 7.16 -3.73 15.85
C PHE A 80 7.13 -2.32 15.25
N ALA A 81 7.74 -1.33 15.91
CA ALA A 81 7.78 0.05 15.42
C ALA A 81 8.50 0.18 14.07
N VAL A 82 9.61 -0.57 13.89
CA VAL A 82 10.37 -0.60 12.64
C VAL A 82 9.50 -1.08 11.47
N ARG A 83 8.62 -2.07 11.71
CA ARG A 83 7.82 -2.73 10.65
C ARG A 83 6.40 -2.22 10.51
N LEU A 84 5.88 -1.48 11.49
CA LEU A 84 4.46 -1.11 11.59
C LEU A 84 3.88 -0.56 10.29
N LEU A 85 4.63 0.29 9.60
CA LEU A 85 4.11 0.98 8.42
C LEU A 85 4.03 0.08 7.17
N SER A 86 4.80 -1.02 7.11
CA SER A 86 4.74 -1.94 5.97
C SER A 86 3.39 -2.65 5.81
N PRO A 87 2.80 -3.30 6.85
CA PRO A 87 1.43 -3.83 6.75
C PRO A 87 0.39 -2.75 6.44
N VAL A 88 0.56 -1.54 6.99
CA VAL A 88 -0.38 -0.43 6.75
C VAL A 88 -0.35 0.01 5.29
N PHE A 89 0.84 0.24 4.70
CA PHE A 89 0.95 0.58 3.29
C PHE A 89 0.41 -0.50 2.37
N MET A 90 0.65 -1.77 2.69
CA MET A 90 0.10 -2.88 1.89
C MET A 90 -1.42 -2.99 2.00
N ALA A 91 -2.01 -2.72 3.16
CA ALA A 91 -3.46 -2.65 3.32
C ALA A 91 -4.06 -1.51 2.49
N LEU A 92 -3.46 -0.32 2.56
CA LEU A 92 -3.88 0.83 1.76
C LEU A 92 -3.73 0.57 0.26
N SER A 93 -2.65 -0.10 -0.16
CA SER A 93 -2.46 -0.51 -1.55
C SER A 93 -3.55 -1.46 -2.02
N ALA A 94 -3.93 -2.45 -1.20
CA ALA A 94 -5.00 -3.39 -1.52
C ALA A 94 -6.36 -2.68 -1.65
N ILE A 95 -6.64 -1.70 -0.79
CA ILE A 95 -7.83 -0.85 -0.88
C ILE A 95 -7.82 -0.03 -2.18
N LEU A 96 -6.68 0.59 -2.51
CA LEU A 96 -6.55 1.37 -3.75
C LEU A 96 -6.70 0.51 -5.00
N ILE A 97 -6.11 -0.68 -5.03
CA ILE A 97 -6.28 -1.64 -6.14
C ILE A 97 -7.73 -2.06 -6.27
N PHE A 98 -8.43 -2.29 -5.15
CA PHE A 98 -9.86 -2.58 -5.17
C PHE A 98 -10.64 -1.45 -5.89
N PHE A 99 -10.43 -0.20 -5.46
CA PHE A 99 -11.15 0.93 -6.07
C PHE A 99 -10.73 1.17 -7.52
N LEU A 100 -9.45 1.08 -7.85
CA LEU A 100 -8.97 1.20 -9.22
C LEU A 100 -9.61 0.15 -10.14
N SER A 101 -9.56 -1.13 -9.74
CA SER A 101 -10.15 -2.23 -10.51
C SER A 101 -11.66 -2.08 -10.66
N ARG A 102 -12.34 -1.60 -9.61
CA ARG A 102 -13.78 -1.31 -9.66
C ARG A 102 -14.11 -0.24 -10.68
N GLU A 103 -13.38 0.86 -10.71
CA GLU A 103 -13.61 1.93 -11.70
C GLU A 103 -13.32 1.46 -13.12
N VAL A 104 -12.19 0.77 -13.34
CA VAL A 104 -11.80 0.23 -14.64
C VAL A 104 -12.79 -0.81 -15.17
N SER A 105 -13.37 -1.64 -14.29
CA SER A 105 -14.35 -2.67 -14.67
C SER A 105 -15.80 -2.16 -14.80
N GLY A 106 -16.01 -0.84 -14.80
CA GLY A 106 -17.35 -0.26 -14.91
C GLY A 106 -18.23 -0.48 -13.67
N GLY A 107 -17.61 -0.55 -12.48
CA GLY A 107 -18.30 -0.66 -11.18
C GLY A 107 -18.45 -2.10 -10.67
N GLY A 108 -17.73 -3.07 -11.24
CA GLY A 108 -17.76 -4.48 -10.84
C GLY A 108 -16.99 -4.73 -9.54
N ASP A 109 -17.66 -5.13 -8.45
CA ASP A 109 -16.97 -5.44 -7.19
C ASP A 109 -16.33 -6.83 -7.19
N LYS A 110 -16.77 -7.77 -8.03
CA LYS A 110 -16.15 -9.09 -8.16
C LYS A 110 -14.72 -9.00 -8.72
N PRO A 111 -14.45 -8.39 -9.89
CA PRO A 111 -13.07 -8.21 -10.36
C PRO A 111 -12.23 -7.38 -9.38
N ALA A 112 -12.80 -6.37 -8.72
CA ALA A 112 -12.13 -5.57 -7.71
C ALA A 112 -11.65 -6.42 -6.52
N PHE A 113 -12.50 -7.33 -6.02
CA PHE A 113 -12.13 -8.28 -4.97
C PHE A 113 -10.96 -9.15 -5.38
N PHE A 114 -11.01 -9.76 -6.57
CA PHE A 114 -9.92 -10.63 -7.03
C PHE A 114 -8.61 -9.86 -7.22
N SER A 115 -8.66 -8.63 -7.71
CA SER A 115 -7.45 -7.78 -7.87
C SER A 115 -6.79 -7.48 -6.51
N ALA A 116 -7.57 -7.09 -5.50
CA ALA A 116 -7.06 -6.88 -4.15
C ALA A 116 -6.55 -8.18 -3.52
N PHE A 117 -7.26 -9.28 -3.71
CA PHE A 117 -6.86 -10.60 -3.21
C PHE A 117 -5.55 -11.09 -3.84
N MET A 118 -5.36 -10.89 -5.14
CA MET A 118 -4.11 -11.22 -5.84
C MET A 118 -2.93 -10.43 -5.26
N LEU A 119 -3.10 -9.12 -5.02
CA LEU A 119 -2.04 -8.31 -4.39
C LEU A 119 -1.63 -8.88 -3.03
N LEU A 120 -2.58 -9.31 -2.22
CA LEU A 120 -2.31 -9.87 -0.89
C LEU A 120 -1.68 -11.26 -0.93
N SER A 121 -1.91 -12.03 -2.01
CA SER A 121 -1.54 -13.45 -2.14
C SER A 121 -0.22 -13.67 -2.87
N ILE A 122 0.26 -12.71 -3.69
CA ILE A 122 1.54 -12.83 -4.39
C ILE A 122 2.67 -12.83 -3.37
N PRO A 123 3.56 -13.86 -3.35
CA PRO A 123 4.57 -14.00 -2.30
C PRO A 123 5.45 -12.76 -2.12
N GLY A 124 5.92 -12.12 -3.20
CA GLY A 124 6.74 -10.90 -3.12
C GLY A 124 6.03 -9.75 -2.40
N TYR A 125 4.74 -9.54 -2.66
CA TYR A 125 3.93 -8.53 -1.98
C TYR A 125 3.54 -8.95 -0.56
N ALA A 126 3.41 -10.26 -0.30
CA ALA A 126 3.21 -10.75 1.05
C ALA A 126 4.41 -10.42 1.95
N PHE A 127 5.64 -10.64 1.45
CA PHE A 127 6.87 -10.26 2.14
C PHE A 127 7.02 -8.75 2.32
N ALA A 128 6.71 -7.95 1.29
CA ALA A 128 6.72 -6.50 1.39
C ALA A 128 5.79 -5.95 2.50
N GLY A 129 4.77 -6.70 2.88
CA GLY A 129 3.87 -6.36 3.99
C GLY A 129 4.31 -6.87 5.35
N LEU A 130 5.41 -7.62 5.45
CA LEU A 130 5.95 -8.15 6.70
C LEU A 130 7.27 -7.48 7.08
N LEU A 131 8.11 -7.16 6.11
CA LEU A 131 9.43 -6.58 6.32
C LEU A 131 9.41 -5.08 6.04
N SER A 132 10.22 -4.34 6.81
CA SER A 132 10.41 -2.91 6.56
C SER A 132 11.41 -2.73 5.41
N GLY A 133 10.88 -2.39 4.25
CA GLY A 133 11.65 -2.19 3.03
C GLY A 133 11.06 -1.11 2.14
N VAL A 134 11.76 -0.81 1.06
CA VAL A 134 11.39 0.21 0.08
C VAL A 134 10.15 -0.18 -0.74
N GLU A 135 9.81 -1.46 -0.76
CA GLU A 135 8.73 -2.02 -1.59
C GLU A 135 7.34 -1.61 -1.11
N SER A 136 7.08 -1.65 0.21
CA SER A 136 5.74 -1.35 0.73
C SER A 136 5.29 0.10 0.46
N PRO A 137 6.08 1.15 0.75
CA PRO A 137 5.70 2.51 0.37
C PRO A 137 5.74 2.73 -1.15
N LEU A 138 6.66 2.08 -1.88
CA LEU A 138 6.68 2.14 -3.34
C LEU A 138 5.36 1.64 -3.94
N ILE A 139 4.91 0.43 -3.56
CA ILE A 139 3.66 -0.18 -4.06
C ILE A 139 2.47 0.73 -3.76
N PHE A 140 2.43 1.32 -2.57
CA PHE A 140 1.36 2.24 -2.20
C PHE A 140 1.34 3.49 -3.09
N PHE A 141 2.45 4.20 -3.20
CA PHE A 141 2.51 5.42 -3.99
C PHE A 141 2.35 5.15 -5.49
N TYR A 142 2.88 4.02 -5.98
CA TYR A 142 2.66 3.59 -7.36
C TYR A 142 1.17 3.36 -7.65
N THR A 143 0.50 2.61 -6.80
CA THR A 143 -0.93 2.33 -6.94
C THR A 143 -1.77 3.59 -6.80
N LEU A 144 -1.41 4.46 -5.85
CA LEU A 144 -2.07 5.76 -5.66
C LEU A 144 -1.92 6.65 -6.89
N SER A 145 -0.71 6.72 -7.46
CA SER A 145 -0.44 7.49 -8.68
C SER A 145 -1.26 6.99 -9.85
N LEU A 146 -1.31 5.67 -10.08
CA LEU A 146 -2.14 5.07 -11.13
C LEU A 146 -3.63 5.37 -10.93
N TYR A 147 -4.13 5.27 -9.70
CA TYR A 147 -5.51 5.60 -9.38
C TYR A 147 -5.82 7.08 -9.68
N LEU A 148 -4.94 7.99 -9.28
CA LEU A 148 -5.10 9.43 -9.48
C LEU A 148 -5.00 9.81 -10.96
N ILE A 149 -4.07 9.20 -11.72
CA ILE A 149 -3.96 9.38 -13.19
C ILE A 149 -5.26 8.92 -13.86
N TYR A 150 -5.76 7.73 -13.50
CA TYR A 150 -7.03 7.24 -14.03
C TYR A 150 -8.18 8.23 -13.74
N MET A 151 -8.27 8.74 -12.49
CA MET A 151 -9.27 9.74 -12.12
C MET A 151 -9.09 11.06 -12.87
N ALA A 152 -7.84 11.49 -13.12
CA ALA A 152 -7.55 12.71 -13.88
C ALA A 152 -8.10 12.62 -15.30
N VAL A 153 -7.90 11.49 -15.97
CA VAL A 153 -8.41 11.22 -17.33
C VAL A 153 -9.94 11.16 -17.34
N GLN A 154 -10.55 10.45 -16.38
CA GLN A 154 -12.01 10.26 -16.34
C GLN A 154 -12.76 11.52 -15.90
N ARG A 155 -12.27 12.21 -14.89
CA ARG A 155 -12.95 13.36 -14.28
C ARG A 155 -12.57 14.69 -14.91
N LYS A 156 -11.48 14.74 -15.70
CA LYS A 156 -10.98 15.95 -16.39
C LYS A 156 -10.77 17.13 -15.43
N LYS A 157 -10.23 16.88 -14.22
CA LYS A 157 -9.96 17.89 -13.21
C LYS A 157 -8.46 17.97 -12.93
N ASP A 158 -7.88 19.17 -13.00
CA ASP A 158 -6.44 19.42 -12.83
C ASP A 158 -5.94 18.98 -11.45
N PHE A 159 -6.79 19.04 -10.42
CA PHE A 159 -6.45 18.60 -9.08
C PHE A 159 -5.89 17.14 -9.05
N TYR A 160 -6.45 16.23 -9.84
CA TYR A 160 -5.97 14.85 -9.88
C TYR A 160 -4.59 14.72 -10.52
N TRP A 161 -4.24 15.57 -11.49
CA TRP A 161 -2.90 15.60 -12.08
C TRP A 161 -1.85 16.08 -11.06
N ILE A 162 -2.16 17.13 -10.31
CA ILE A 162 -1.29 17.64 -9.25
C ILE A 162 -1.11 16.57 -8.16
N ALA A 163 -2.19 15.96 -7.72
CA ALA A 163 -2.16 14.89 -6.70
C ALA A 163 -1.36 13.67 -7.17
N ALA A 164 -1.49 13.27 -8.45
CA ALA A 164 -0.71 12.20 -9.05
C ALA A 164 0.79 12.54 -9.05
N GLY A 165 1.14 13.76 -9.46
CA GLY A 165 2.54 14.23 -9.42
C GLY A 165 3.14 14.20 -8.01
N LEU A 166 2.37 14.65 -7.01
CA LEU A 166 2.80 14.58 -5.60
C LEU A 166 2.98 13.13 -5.12
N ALA A 167 2.02 12.23 -5.44
CA ALA A 167 2.12 10.82 -5.09
C ALA A 167 3.34 10.16 -5.74
N THR A 168 3.59 10.43 -7.03
CA THR A 168 4.77 9.93 -7.76
C THR A 168 6.07 10.47 -7.14
N GLY A 169 6.11 11.76 -6.79
CA GLY A 169 7.25 12.38 -6.11
C GLY A 169 7.55 11.76 -4.75
N LEU A 170 6.51 11.49 -3.94
CA LEU A 170 6.67 10.78 -2.67
C LEU A 170 7.14 9.34 -2.88
N GLY A 171 6.61 8.65 -3.87
CA GLY A 171 7.05 7.30 -4.21
C GLY A 171 8.50 7.25 -4.73
N PHE A 172 8.97 8.30 -5.40
CA PHE A 172 10.38 8.44 -5.82
C PHE A 172 11.34 8.45 -4.61
N LEU A 173 10.90 9.01 -3.49
CA LEU A 173 11.65 8.96 -2.23
C LEU A 173 11.71 7.56 -1.61
N SER A 174 10.92 6.59 -2.10
CA SER A 174 11.01 5.19 -1.70
C SER A 174 11.95 4.40 -2.62
N LYS A 175 11.76 4.53 -3.94
CA LYS A 175 12.57 3.86 -4.95
C LYS A 175 12.41 4.57 -6.29
N TYR A 176 13.51 4.80 -7.01
CA TYR A 176 13.53 5.50 -8.29
C TYR A 176 12.72 4.77 -9.39
N LEU A 177 12.41 3.48 -9.18
CA LEU A 177 11.65 2.65 -10.11
C LEU A 177 10.23 3.19 -10.40
N ILE A 178 9.68 4.04 -9.53
CA ILE A 178 8.36 4.65 -9.73
C ILE A 178 8.27 5.52 -10.99
N LEU A 179 9.40 5.97 -11.53
CA LEU A 179 9.44 6.77 -12.76
C LEU A 179 9.00 6.02 -14.03
N PHE A 180 8.79 4.70 -13.93
CA PHE A 180 8.27 3.89 -15.05
C PHE A 180 6.72 3.77 -15.04
N ILE A 181 6.02 4.71 -14.40
CA ILE A 181 4.54 4.85 -14.46
C ILE A 181 4.06 5.39 -15.80
#